data_d5a2a87c642c4d9ec0bec72160d0049b
#
_entry.id   d5a2a87c642c4d9ec0bec72160d0049b
#
_cell.length_a   1.000
_cell.length_b   1.000
_cell.length_c   1.000
_cell.angle_alpha   90.00
_cell.angle_beta   90.00
_cell.angle_gamma   90.00
#
_symmetry.space_group_name_H-M   'P 1'
#
loop_
_entity.id
_entity.type
_entity.pdbx_description
1 polymer ?
#
loop_
_entity_poly.entity_id
_entity_poly.type
_entity_poly.pdbx_seq_one_letter_code
_entity_poly.pdbx_strand_id
1 'polypeptide(L)'
;MNKILKSLLIPGVVAGAIFGCTNDNPGPDNAPNPVNPVEIPARISEGTNDFSFNFLHTLQQTQAPDGNLFVSPLSLHMALGMLLNGAEQETADEILKALEMEGVSLSDLNNAYKTLINDLPVADAKVNLGLANSLWYKSDFEVKPDFQSVLKNSFNAEATGLPFNNAAKDKINQWASDKTNGKIKQVIKEITPDHVMFLLNALYFKGDWKYQFDAKNTRDETFKLENGSGKPVKMMYAKSSFKNFSAAGYDMVQLPYANGQFNMTLLVPKGENTVNKMLTDFNSGDWERFRTGTSESNIEVGLPRFTLEYSAQLKQTLEKMGIQKAFTSAAELGKIHATADLFVDFVKQDTFLGIDEKGTEAAAVTSIGIGVTSVGPNQKIVCNRPFALIISENTSNTILFMGRINNPESK
;
A
#
# COMPACT_ATOMS: atom_id res chain seq x y z
N MET A 1 -57.21 -59.99 32.62
CA MET A 1 -57.25 -59.52 34.04
C MET A 1 -56.75 -58.10 34.07
N ASN A 2 -57.69 -57.22 34.13
CA ASN A 2 -57.91 -56.01 34.93
C ASN A 2 -56.66 -55.36 35.57
N LYS A 3 -56.36 -54.08 35.29
CA LYS A 3 -56.75 -52.98 36.17
C LYS A 3 -56.48 -51.60 35.52
N ILE A 4 -57.58 -50.89 35.54
CA ILE A 4 -57.76 -49.43 35.34
C ILE A 4 -57.01 -48.67 36.43
N LEU A 5 -56.35 -47.54 36.09
CA LEU A 5 -56.16 -46.47 37.06
C LEU A 5 -56.31 -45.09 36.41
N LYS A 6 -57.03 -44.29 37.14
CA LYS A 6 -57.68 -43.03 36.78
C LYS A 6 -56.75 -41.84 36.56
N SER A 7 -57.23 -40.96 35.70
CA SER A 7 -56.82 -39.57 35.49
C SER A 7 -56.94 -38.68 36.74
N LEU A 8 -55.99 -37.77 36.94
CA LEU A 8 -56.16 -36.54 37.70
C LEU A 8 -55.75 -35.35 36.83
N LEU A 9 -56.71 -34.54 36.49
CA LEU A 9 -56.56 -33.23 35.88
C LEU A 9 -56.25 -32.20 36.98
N ILE A 10 -55.15 -31.38 36.76
CA ILE A 10 -54.90 -30.18 37.53
C ILE A 10 -54.84 -29.03 36.49
N PRO A 11 -55.59 -27.94 36.64
CA PRO A 11 -55.51 -26.79 35.71
C PRO A 11 -54.34 -25.90 36.12
N GLY A 12 -53.34 -25.86 35.30
CA GLY A 12 -52.22 -24.91 35.41
C GLY A 12 -52.53 -23.62 34.65
N VAL A 13 -52.45 -22.53 35.38
CA VAL A 13 -52.54 -21.14 34.90
C VAL A 13 -51.44 -20.85 33.90
N VAL A 14 -51.79 -20.51 32.64
CA VAL A 14 -50.85 -20.02 31.63
C VAL A 14 -50.68 -18.53 31.87
N ALA A 15 -49.56 -18.10 32.45
CA ALA A 15 -49.08 -16.72 32.40
C ALA A 15 -48.39 -16.50 31.05
N GLY A 16 -49.07 -15.78 30.16
CA GLY A 16 -48.51 -15.37 28.88
C GLY A 16 -47.40 -14.34 29.09
N ALA A 17 -46.15 -14.76 28.95
CA ALA A 17 -45.03 -13.85 28.75
C ALA A 17 -44.99 -13.45 27.24
N ILE A 18 -45.41 -12.23 26.96
CA ILE A 18 -45.21 -11.62 25.63
C ILE A 18 -43.72 -11.30 25.49
N PHE A 19 -42.96 -12.20 24.87
CA PHE A 19 -41.66 -11.85 24.34
C PHE A 19 -41.90 -11.03 23.07
N GLY A 20 -41.77 -9.71 23.18
CA GLY A 20 -41.60 -8.82 22.03
C GLY A 20 -40.27 -9.15 21.37
N CYS A 21 -40.30 -9.89 20.26
CA CYS A 21 -39.18 -9.93 19.33
C CYS A 21 -39.11 -8.56 18.68
N THR A 22 -38.21 -7.70 19.16
CA THR A 22 -37.71 -6.60 18.36
C THR A 22 -36.91 -7.23 17.24
N ASN A 23 -37.48 -7.28 16.04
CA ASN A 23 -36.76 -7.53 14.80
C ASN A 23 -35.86 -6.32 14.53
N ASP A 24 -34.76 -6.18 15.23
CA ASP A 24 -33.64 -5.37 14.77
C ASP A 24 -32.93 -6.18 13.67
N ASN A 25 -33.54 -6.20 12.49
CA ASN A 25 -32.80 -6.51 11.28
C ASN A 25 -31.83 -5.34 11.07
N PRO A 26 -30.50 -5.53 11.25
CA PRO A 26 -29.56 -4.48 10.88
C PRO A 26 -29.77 -4.21 9.39
N GLY A 27 -30.01 -2.94 9.05
CA GLY A 27 -30.10 -2.52 7.65
C GLY A 27 -28.84 -2.97 6.88
N PRO A 28 -28.89 -2.99 5.55
CA PRO A 28 -27.79 -3.52 4.70
C PRO A 28 -26.43 -2.87 4.96
N ASP A 29 -26.36 -1.70 5.61
CA ASP A 29 -25.12 -1.00 5.97
C ASP A 29 -24.47 -1.48 7.29
N ASN A 30 -25.15 -2.33 8.09
CA ASN A 30 -24.65 -2.83 9.36
C ASN A 30 -24.17 -4.29 9.32
N ALA A 31 -24.08 -4.91 8.14
CA ALA A 31 -23.46 -6.23 8.03
C ALA A 31 -21.98 -6.16 8.45
N PRO A 32 -21.49 -7.14 9.24
CA PRO A 32 -20.07 -7.18 9.57
C PRO A 32 -19.24 -7.24 8.29
N ASN A 33 -18.21 -6.37 8.22
CA ASN A 33 -17.25 -6.39 7.12
C ASN A 33 -16.13 -7.39 7.49
N PRO A 34 -16.17 -8.63 6.96
CA PRO A 34 -15.27 -9.70 7.38
C PRO A 34 -13.83 -9.38 6.94
N VAL A 35 -12.86 -9.96 7.65
CA VAL A 35 -11.47 -10.04 7.22
C VAL A 35 -11.34 -11.23 6.29
N ASN A 36 -10.82 -10.99 5.07
CA ASN A 36 -10.45 -12.03 4.12
C ASN A 36 -8.92 -12.15 4.10
N PRO A 37 -8.32 -13.16 4.78
CA PRO A 37 -6.88 -13.25 4.90
C PRO A 37 -6.18 -13.38 3.55
N VAL A 38 -5.07 -12.67 3.39
CA VAL A 38 -4.15 -12.80 2.25
C VAL A 38 -2.93 -13.56 2.76
N GLU A 39 -2.71 -14.77 2.25
CA GLU A 39 -1.67 -15.67 2.75
C GLU A 39 -0.58 -15.88 1.70
N ILE A 40 0.64 -15.49 2.03
CA ILE A 40 1.85 -15.76 1.26
C ILE A 40 2.91 -16.41 2.16
N PRO A 41 3.89 -17.16 1.60
CA PRO A 41 4.96 -17.74 2.40
C PRO A 41 5.72 -16.69 3.22
N ALA A 42 5.96 -16.97 4.51
CA ALA A 42 6.61 -16.03 5.43
C ALA A 42 7.95 -15.50 4.89
N ARG A 43 8.80 -16.37 4.29
CA ARG A 43 10.09 -15.95 3.69
C ARG A 43 9.91 -14.89 2.60
N ILE A 44 8.82 -14.98 1.80
CA ILE A 44 8.53 -13.99 0.75
C ILE A 44 7.99 -12.69 1.36
N SER A 45 7.12 -12.77 2.37
CA SER A 45 6.65 -11.60 3.11
C SER A 45 7.80 -10.84 3.79
N GLU A 46 8.70 -11.56 4.47
CA GLU A 46 9.89 -10.99 5.09
C GLU A 46 10.79 -10.30 4.06
N GLY A 47 11.16 -11.00 2.98
CA GLY A 47 12.02 -10.43 1.94
C GLY A 47 11.38 -9.23 1.22
N THR A 48 10.05 -9.25 0.97
CA THR A 48 9.36 -8.09 0.40
C THR A 48 9.41 -6.87 1.35
N ASN A 49 9.37 -7.09 2.66
CA ASN A 49 9.53 -6.01 3.63
C ASN A 49 10.98 -5.54 3.73
N ASP A 50 11.97 -6.44 3.73
CA ASP A 50 13.38 -6.07 3.68
C ASP A 50 13.69 -5.23 2.43
N PHE A 51 13.20 -5.66 1.27
CA PHE A 51 13.26 -4.86 0.03
C PHE A 51 12.63 -3.48 0.22
N SER A 52 11.46 -3.39 0.86
CA SER A 52 10.76 -2.13 1.05
C SER A 52 11.59 -1.11 1.84
N PHE A 53 12.25 -1.55 2.91
CA PHE A 53 13.13 -0.68 3.70
C PHE A 53 14.45 -0.37 2.97
N ASN A 54 15.10 -1.34 2.33
CA ASN A 54 16.29 -1.12 1.52
C ASN A 54 16.03 -0.15 0.37
N PHE A 55 14.89 -0.28 -0.29
CA PHE A 55 14.47 0.64 -1.34
C PHE A 55 14.27 2.06 -0.80
N LEU A 56 13.54 2.23 0.31
CA LEU A 56 13.32 3.55 0.91
C LEU A 56 14.63 4.20 1.36
N HIS A 57 15.52 3.45 2.01
CA HIS A 57 16.84 3.93 2.46
C HIS A 57 17.70 4.38 1.28
N THR A 58 17.74 3.58 0.21
CA THR A 58 18.52 3.90 -0.99
C THR A 58 17.92 5.08 -1.75
N LEU A 59 16.58 5.15 -1.81
CA LEU A 59 15.88 6.27 -2.44
C LEU A 59 16.17 7.60 -1.73
N GLN A 60 16.22 7.63 -0.40
CA GLN A 60 16.59 8.82 0.36
C GLN A 60 17.98 9.36 0.00
N GLN A 61 18.92 8.49 -0.41
CA GLN A 61 20.27 8.89 -0.84
C GLN A 61 20.33 9.44 -2.27
N THR A 62 19.29 9.19 -3.07
CA THR A 62 19.23 9.59 -4.48
C THR A 62 18.24 10.72 -4.76
N GLN A 63 17.44 11.08 -3.77
CA GLN A 63 16.43 12.15 -3.87
C GLN A 63 16.76 13.32 -2.94
N ALA A 64 16.18 14.48 -3.20
CA ALA A 64 16.38 15.68 -2.39
C ALA A 64 15.99 15.42 -0.91
N PRO A 65 16.87 15.75 0.06
CA PRO A 65 16.66 15.45 1.47
C PRO A 65 15.47 16.17 2.09
N ASP A 66 15.09 17.33 1.56
CA ASP A 66 13.98 18.19 1.99
C ASP A 66 12.69 17.97 1.19
N GLY A 67 12.72 17.11 0.14
CA GLY A 67 11.56 16.77 -0.67
C GLY A 67 10.65 15.74 0.00
N ASN A 68 9.37 15.75 -0.37
CA ASN A 68 8.48 14.64 -0.07
C ASN A 68 8.92 13.39 -0.83
N LEU A 69 8.70 12.22 -0.25
CA LEU A 69 8.82 10.91 -0.90
C LEU A 69 7.52 10.16 -0.69
N PHE A 70 7.00 9.54 -1.73
CA PHE A 70 5.88 8.61 -1.59
C PHE A 70 5.97 7.55 -2.69
N VAL A 71 6.23 6.33 -2.31
CA VAL A 71 6.50 5.22 -3.23
C VAL A 71 5.71 3.98 -2.84
N SER A 72 5.53 3.09 -3.80
CA SER A 72 4.99 1.76 -3.60
C SER A 72 6.10 0.71 -3.78
N PRO A 73 6.68 0.20 -2.70
CA PRO A 73 7.65 -0.89 -2.78
C PRO A 73 7.06 -2.14 -3.42
N LEU A 74 5.81 -2.51 -3.08
CA LEU A 74 5.14 -3.67 -3.68
C LEU A 74 5.04 -3.56 -5.21
N SER A 75 4.64 -2.38 -5.70
CA SER A 75 4.53 -2.10 -7.14
C SER A 75 5.88 -2.29 -7.85
N LEU A 76 6.96 -1.75 -7.27
CA LEU A 76 8.31 -1.89 -7.82
C LEU A 76 8.79 -3.34 -7.74
N HIS A 77 8.56 -4.03 -6.62
CA HIS A 77 8.91 -5.43 -6.44
C HIS A 77 8.25 -6.32 -7.49
N MET A 78 6.96 -6.09 -7.80
CA MET A 78 6.26 -6.81 -8.86
C MET A 78 6.80 -6.48 -10.26
N ALA A 79 7.10 -5.21 -10.54
CA ALA A 79 7.68 -4.80 -11.83
C ALA A 79 9.05 -5.47 -12.08
N LEU A 80 9.91 -5.49 -11.05
CA LEU A 80 11.17 -6.21 -11.09
C LEU A 80 10.97 -7.74 -11.16
N GLY A 81 9.94 -8.28 -10.50
CA GLY A 81 9.55 -9.67 -10.63
C GLY A 81 9.12 -10.06 -12.05
N MET A 82 8.42 -9.19 -12.76
CA MET A 82 8.13 -9.37 -14.19
C MET A 82 9.42 -9.39 -15.03
N LEU A 83 10.34 -8.46 -14.78
CA LEU A 83 11.63 -8.39 -15.47
C LEU A 83 12.48 -9.65 -15.18
N LEU A 84 12.51 -10.13 -13.93
CA LEU A 84 13.22 -11.33 -13.51
C LEU A 84 12.80 -12.58 -14.32
N ASN A 85 11.53 -12.70 -14.67
CA ASN A 85 11.05 -13.79 -15.52
C ASN A 85 11.60 -13.72 -16.96
N GLY A 86 12.05 -12.54 -17.39
CA GLY A 86 12.72 -12.32 -18.68
C GLY A 86 14.24 -12.42 -18.62
N ALA A 87 14.82 -12.40 -17.43
CA ALA A 87 16.26 -12.34 -17.19
C ALA A 87 16.90 -13.73 -17.07
N GLU A 88 18.20 -13.77 -17.32
CA GLU A 88 19.06 -14.97 -17.22
C GLU A 88 20.35 -14.59 -16.50
N GLN A 89 21.07 -15.61 -16.03
CA GLN A 89 22.42 -15.53 -15.48
C GLN A 89 22.60 -14.37 -14.48
N GLU A 90 23.67 -13.56 -14.62
CA GLU A 90 24.02 -12.50 -13.71
C GLU A 90 22.95 -11.40 -13.61
N THR A 91 22.25 -11.09 -14.71
CA THR A 91 21.12 -10.14 -14.68
C THR A 91 19.99 -10.63 -13.77
N ALA A 92 19.68 -11.92 -13.83
CA ALA A 92 18.66 -12.52 -12.95
C ALA A 92 19.14 -12.56 -11.49
N ASP A 93 20.41 -12.89 -11.26
CA ASP A 93 20.99 -12.95 -9.91
C ASP A 93 21.00 -11.57 -9.24
N GLU A 94 21.39 -10.50 -9.96
CA GLU A 94 21.33 -9.12 -9.47
C GLU A 94 19.90 -8.71 -9.06
N ILE A 95 18.93 -9.02 -9.92
CA ILE A 95 17.51 -8.70 -9.63
C ILE A 95 17.01 -9.49 -8.43
N LEU A 96 17.29 -10.81 -8.38
CA LEU A 96 16.83 -11.69 -7.30
C LEU A 96 17.41 -11.24 -5.94
N LYS A 97 18.69 -10.85 -5.94
CA LYS A 97 19.37 -10.33 -4.76
C LYS A 97 18.77 -8.98 -4.31
N ALA A 98 18.58 -8.06 -5.25
CA ALA A 98 17.98 -6.76 -4.94
C ALA A 98 16.54 -6.88 -4.42
N LEU A 99 15.78 -7.88 -4.87
CA LEU A 99 14.44 -8.22 -4.37
C LEU A 99 14.45 -8.89 -2.98
N GLU A 100 15.62 -9.19 -2.39
CA GLU A 100 15.77 -9.95 -1.12
C GLU A 100 15.14 -11.35 -1.21
N MET A 101 15.22 -11.97 -2.40
CA MET A 101 14.59 -13.28 -2.71
C MET A 101 15.63 -14.38 -2.97
N GLU A 102 16.88 -14.22 -2.55
CA GLU A 102 17.89 -15.28 -2.64
C GLU A 102 17.40 -16.56 -1.95
N GLY A 103 17.52 -17.68 -2.65
CA GLY A 103 17.06 -18.99 -2.19
C GLY A 103 15.56 -19.26 -2.36
N VAL A 104 14.78 -18.30 -2.85
CA VAL A 104 13.36 -18.48 -3.23
C VAL A 104 13.30 -18.93 -4.68
N SER A 105 12.51 -19.97 -4.97
CA SER A 105 12.30 -20.38 -6.35
C SER A 105 11.47 -19.35 -7.11
N LEU A 106 11.77 -19.15 -8.42
CA LEU A 106 10.99 -18.24 -9.26
C LEU A 106 9.51 -18.64 -9.32
N SER A 107 9.22 -19.95 -9.25
CA SER A 107 7.84 -20.46 -9.19
C SER A 107 7.11 -20.03 -7.92
N ASP A 108 7.75 -20.15 -6.75
CA ASP A 108 7.13 -19.76 -5.47
C ASP A 108 6.91 -18.25 -5.41
N LEU A 109 7.89 -17.47 -5.91
CA LEU A 109 7.77 -16.02 -5.99
C LEU A 109 6.61 -15.61 -6.93
N ASN A 110 6.50 -16.23 -8.11
CA ASN A 110 5.41 -15.99 -9.05
C ASN A 110 4.03 -16.37 -8.46
N ASN A 111 3.95 -17.46 -7.70
CA ASN A 111 2.73 -17.87 -7.00
C ASN A 111 2.34 -16.84 -5.92
N ALA A 112 3.31 -16.32 -5.16
CA ALA A 112 3.05 -15.28 -4.19
C ALA A 112 2.53 -13.98 -4.84
N TYR A 113 3.12 -13.55 -5.97
CA TYR A 113 2.60 -12.40 -6.73
C TYR A 113 1.16 -12.64 -7.20
N LYS A 114 0.88 -13.83 -7.72
CA LYS A 114 -0.48 -14.20 -8.16
C LYS A 114 -1.48 -14.11 -7.00
N THR A 115 -1.12 -14.60 -5.82
CA THR A 115 -1.94 -14.49 -4.61
C THR A 115 -2.18 -13.03 -4.24
N LEU A 116 -1.11 -12.22 -4.13
CA LEU A 116 -1.24 -10.80 -3.79
C LEU A 116 -2.12 -10.04 -4.79
N ILE A 117 -1.97 -10.30 -6.10
CA ILE A 117 -2.76 -9.63 -7.15
C ILE A 117 -4.24 -10.00 -7.10
N ASN A 118 -4.56 -11.25 -6.75
CA ASN A 118 -5.95 -11.71 -6.70
C ASN A 118 -6.64 -11.36 -5.38
N ASP A 119 -5.93 -11.48 -4.26
CA ASP A 119 -6.54 -11.49 -2.94
C ASP A 119 -6.51 -10.10 -2.27
N LEU A 120 -5.44 -9.29 -2.46
CA LEU A 120 -5.39 -7.94 -1.89
C LEU A 120 -6.58 -7.05 -2.31
N PRO A 121 -7.02 -7.01 -3.60
CA PRO A 121 -8.13 -6.16 -4.02
C PRO A 121 -9.49 -6.54 -3.41
N VAL A 122 -9.63 -7.76 -2.91
CA VAL A 122 -10.88 -8.28 -2.33
C VAL A 122 -10.78 -8.54 -0.82
N ALA A 123 -9.64 -8.20 -0.22
CA ALA A 123 -9.37 -8.43 1.20
C ALA A 123 -10.33 -7.67 2.12
N ASP A 124 -10.71 -6.45 1.75
CA ASP A 124 -11.70 -5.63 2.45
C ASP A 124 -12.65 -4.98 1.45
N ALA A 125 -13.95 -5.30 1.54
CA ALA A 125 -14.96 -4.79 0.61
C ALA A 125 -15.16 -3.26 0.65
N LYS A 126 -14.67 -2.58 1.69
CA LYS A 126 -14.73 -1.11 1.85
C LYS A 126 -13.41 -0.41 1.50
N VAL A 127 -12.42 -1.17 1.05
CA VAL A 127 -11.15 -0.65 0.52
C VAL A 127 -11.10 -0.90 -0.99
N ASN A 128 -10.84 0.13 -1.75
CA ASN A 128 -10.61 0.01 -3.19
C ASN A 128 -9.11 0.01 -3.47
N LEU A 129 -8.56 -1.17 -3.67
CA LEU A 129 -7.18 -1.39 -4.07
C LEU A 129 -7.14 -1.82 -5.53
N GLY A 130 -6.63 -0.96 -6.41
CA GLY A 130 -6.37 -1.28 -7.80
C GLY A 130 -4.92 -1.71 -7.98
N LEU A 131 -4.69 -2.95 -8.38
CA LEU A 131 -3.37 -3.47 -8.70
C LEU A 131 -3.39 -4.02 -10.12
N ALA A 132 -2.65 -3.38 -11.04
CA ALA A 132 -2.66 -3.74 -12.45
C ALA A 132 -1.26 -3.77 -13.04
N ASN A 133 -1.01 -4.77 -13.88
CA ASN A 133 0.25 -4.96 -14.60
C ASN A 133 0.00 -4.94 -16.11
N SER A 134 0.98 -4.47 -16.87
CA SER A 134 0.92 -4.53 -18.33
C SER A 134 2.29 -4.68 -18.98
N LEU A 135 2.27 -5.34 -20.12
CA LEU A 135 3.37 -5.46 -21.06
C LEU A 135 2.93 -4.79 -22.37
N TRP A 136 3.59 -3.72 -22.74
CA TRP A 136 3.43 -3.05 -24.02
C TRP A 136 4.69 -3.29 -24.86
N TYR A 137 4.54 -3.77 -26.08
CA TYR A 137 5.68 -4.04 -26.95
C TYR A 137 5.42 -3.56 -28.37
N LYS A 138 6.50 -3.25 -29.08
CA LYS A 138 6.43 -2.84 -30.48
C LYS A 138 5.90 -3.98 -31.31
N SER A 139 4.92 -3.72 -32.20
CA SER A 139 4.16 -4.75 -32.90
C SER A 139 5.00 -5.62 -33.86
N ASP A 140 6.18 -5.12 -34.27
CA ASP A 140 7.17 -5.83 -35.07
C ASP A 140 8.29 -6.48 -34.23
N PHE A 141 8.18 -6.45 -32.90
CA PHE A 141 9.11 -7.06 -31.95
C PHE A 141 8.55 -8.39 -31.43
N GLU A 142 9.27 -9.48 -31.68
CA GLU A 142 8.85 -10.83 -31.31
C GLU A 142 9.14 -11.14 -29.83
N VAL A 143 8.16 -10.92 -28.96
CA VAL A 143 8.25 -11.33 -27.55
C VAL A 143 7.95 -12.81 -27.43
N LYS A 144 8.83 -13.57 -26.75
CA LYS A 144 8.68 -15.02 -26.56
C LYS A 144 7.33 -15.37 -25.91
N PRO A 145 6.60 -16.37 -26.44
CA PRO A 145 5.28 -16.78 -25.90
C PRO A 145 5.32 -17.22 -24.44
N ASP A 146 6.40 -17.89 -24.01
CA ASP A 146 6.57 -18.34 -22.63
C ASP A 146 6.64 -17.16 -21.66
N PHE A 147 7.37 -16.10 -22.02
CA PHE A 147 7.43 -14.87 -21.22
C PHE A 147 6.06 -14.20 -21.11
N GLN A 148 5.35 -14.04 -22.25
CA GLN A 148 3.99 -13.49 -22.25
C GLN A 148 3.04 -14.33 -21.39
N SER A 149 3.15 -15.67 -21.46
CA SER A 149 2.33 -16.59 -20.68
C SER A 149 2.56 -16.44 -19.18
N VAL A 150 3.81 -16.34 -18.73
CA VAL A 150 4.12 -16.12 -17.32
C VAL A 150 3.56 -14.78 -16.83
N LEU A 151 3.74 -13.70 -17.58
CA LEU A 151 3.21 -12.38 -17.18
C LEU A 151 1.69 -12.40 -17.08
N LYS A 152 1.01 -13.07 -18.00
CA LYS A 152 -0.45 -13.23 -17.96
C LYS A 152 -0.91 -14.07 -16.77
N ASN A 153 -0.27 -15.21 -16.52
CA ASN A 153 -0.76 -16.22 -15.56
C ASN A 153 -0.38 -15.91 -14.11
N SER A 154 0.79 -15.25 -13.87
CA SER A 154 1.32 -14.98 -12.53
C SER A 154 1.14 -13.51 -12.13
N PHE A 155 1.10 -12.59 -13.09
CA PHE A 155 0.99 -11.16 -12.82
C PHE A 155 -0.33 -10.53 -13.30
N ASN A 156 -1.23 -11.34 -13.88
CA ASN A 156 -2.48 -10.87 -14.51
C ASN A 156 -2.23 -9.69 -15.47
N ALA A 157 -1.07 -9.69 -16.15
CA ALA A 157 -0.64 -8.59 -16.97
C ALA A 157 -1.37 -8.55 -18.31
N GLU A 158 -1.81 -7.36 -18.71
CA GLU A 158 -2.31 -7.08 -20.04
C GLU A 158 -1.12 -7.00 -21.03
N ALA A 159 -1.01 -7.93 -21.99
CA ALA A 159 0.06 -7.92 -22.98
C ALA A 159 -0.47 -7.43 -24.34
N THR A 160 0.09 -6.34 -24.88
CA THR A 160 -0.40 -5.73 -26.12
C THR A 160 0.75 -5.23 -27.01
N GLY A 161 0.80 -5.72 -28.25
CA GLY A 161 1.67 -5.19 -29.29
C GLY A 161 1.05 -3.96 -29.94
N LEU A 162 1.83 -2.87 -30.09
CA LEU A 162 1.41 -1.61 -30.68
C LEU A 162 2.48 -1.06 -31.64
N PRO A 163 2.11 -0.34 -32.72
CA PRO A 163 3.08 0.47 -33.43
C PRO A 163 3.51 1.62 -32.50
N PHE A 164 4.80 1.63 -32.08
CA PHE A 164 5.29 2.57 -31.08
C PHE A 164 5.37 3.98 -31.67
N ASN A 165 4.30 4.75 -31.51
CA ASN A 165 4.10 6.11 -31.96
C ASN A 165 3.30 6.91 -30.92
N ASN A 166 2.91 8.14 -31.24
CA ASN A 166 2.13 8.98 -30.33
C ASN A 166 0.79 8.35 -29.90
N ALA A 167 0.10 7.64 -30.79
CA ALA A 167 -1.14 6.96 -30.43
C ALA A 167 -0.92 5.80 -29.44
N ALA A 168 0.20 5.08 -29.55
CA ALA A 168 0.59 4.07 -28.58
C ALA A 168 0.88 4.71 -27.22
N LYS A 169 1.64 5.82 -27.19
CA LYS A 169 1.89 6.59 -25.96
C LYS A 169 0.60 6.99 -25.27
N ASP A 170 -0.35 7.54 -26.03
CA ASP A 170 -1.63 8.02 -25.48
C ASP A 170 -2.47 6.85 -24.93
N LYS A 171 -2.47 5.70 -25.62
CA LYS A 171 -3.14 4.49 -25.14
C LYS A 171 -2.53 3.93 -23.85
N ILE A 172 -1.21 3.92 -23.73
CA ILE A 172 -0.49 3.49 -22.52
C ILE A 172 -0.80 4.44 -21.35
N ASN A 173 -0.78 5.75 -21.58
CA ASN A 173 -1.12 6.74 -20.57
C ASN A 173 -2.61 6.64 -20.15
N GLN A 174 -3.52 6.39 -21.11
CA GLN A 174 -4.92 6.16 -20.80
C GLN A 174 -5.13 4.91 -19.93
N TRP A 175 -4.43 3.80 -20.24
CA TRP A 175 -4.47 2.61 -19.39
C TRP A 175 -4.04 2.93 -17.93
N ALA A 176 -2.94 3.66 -17.73
CA ALA A 176 -2.49 4.04 -16.39
C ALA A 176 -3.52 4.93 -15.67
N SER A 177 -4.13 5.87 -16.40
CA SER A 177 -5.20 6.73 -15.89
C SER A 177 -6.42 5.90 -15.46
N ASP A 178 -6.86 4.97 -16.27
CA ASP A 178 -8.03 4.12 -16.00
C ASP A 178 -7.79 3.21 -14.77
N LYS A 179 -6.59 2.62 -14.66
CA LYS A 179 -6.22 1.75 -13.53
C LYS A 179 -6.01 2.52 -12.21
N THR A 180 -5.86 3.83 -12.27
CA THR A 180 -5.64 4.69 -11.09
C THR A 180 -6.75 5.73 -10.88
N ASN A 181 -7.95 5.49 -11.40
CA ASN A 181 -9.10 6.40 -11.30
C ASN A 181 -8.74 7.86 -11.69
N GLY A 182 -7.95 8.04 -12.74
CA GLY A 182 -7.54 9.35 -13.25
C GLY A 182 -6.46 10.06 -12.43
N LYS A 183 -5.85 9.40 -11.44
CA LYS A 183 -4.83 10.03 -10.59
C LYS A 183 -3.47 10.07 -11.26
N ILE A 184 -3.09 9.03 -11.99
CA ILE A 184 -1.84 8.97 -12.74
C ILE A 184 -2.18 9.08 -14.23
N LYS A 185 -2.03 10.28 -14.78
CA LYS A 185 -2.43 10.58 -16.17
C LYS A 185 -1.31 10.37 -17.19
N GLN A 186 -0.06 10.29 -16.75
CA GLN A 186 1.08 10.20 -17.66
C GLN A 186 2.22 9.37 -17.04
N VAL A 187 2.38 8.14 -17.54
CA VAL A 187 3.50 7.25 -17.19
C VAL A 187 4.60 7.31 -18.26
N ILE A 188 4.23 7.53 -19.52
CA ILE A 188 5.17 7.68 -20.66
C ILE A 188 5.08 9.10 -21.20
N LYS A 189 6.21 9.82 -21.28
CA LYS A 189 6.30 11.16 -21.87
C LYS A 189 6.48 11.10 -23.38
N GLU A 190 7.35 10.20 -23.84
CA GLU A 190 7.66 10.01 -25.25
C GLU A 190 7.98 8.55 -25.53
N ILE A 191 7.83 8.15 -26.81
CA ILE A 191 8.29 6.87 -27.33
C ILE A 191 9.35 7.19 -28.38
N THR A 192 10.59 6.74 -28.15
CA THR A 192 11.71 6.88 -29.08
C THR A 192 11.82 5.63 -29.98
N PRO A 193 12.54 5.71 -31.12
CA PRO A 193 12.76 4.54 -31.99
C PRO A 193 13.44 3.35 -31.28
N ASP A 194 14.24 3.62 -30.24
CA ASP A 194 14.99 2.61 -29.49
C ASP A 194 14.12 1.86 -28.49
N HIS A 195 12.97 2.41 -28.11
CA HIS A 195 12.03 1.72 -27.24
C HIS A 195 11.37 0.55 -27.97
N VAL A 196 11.45 -0.63 -27.39
CA VAL A 196 10.80 -1.85 -27.92
C VAL A 196 9.75 -2.42 -26.96
N MET A 197 9.81 -2.08 -25.67
CA MET A 197 8.93 -2.63 -24.65
C MET A 197 8.80 -1.74 -23.42
N PHE A 198 7.63 -1.76 -22.79
CA PHE A 198 7.38 -1.20 -21.45
C PHE A 198 6.71 -2.23 -20.55
N LEU A 199 7.28 -2.46 -19.38
CA LEU A 199 6.65 -3.18 -18.29
C LEU A 199 6.14 -2.15 -17.28
N LEU A 200 4.84 -2.14 -17.03
CA LEU A 200 4.22 -1.16 -16.15
C LEU A 200 3.42 -1.87 -15.05
N ASN A 201 3.55 -1.35 -13.86
CA ASN A 201 2.66 -1.66 -12.74
C ASN A 201 1.98 -0.37 -12.28
N ALA A 202 0.69 -0.44 -12.00
CA ALA A 202 -0.09 0.65 -11.42
C ALA A 202 -0.71 0.17 -10.12
N LEU A 203 -0.49 0.90 -9.03
CA LEU A 203 -1.11 0.66 -7.74
C LEU A 203 -1.89 1.90 -7.31
N TYR A 204 -3.16 1.68 -7.00
CA TYR A 204 -4.10 2.67 -6.50
C TYR A 204 -4.69 2.19 -5.19
N PHE A 205 -4.79 3.07 -4.21
CA PHE A 205 -5.39 2.77 -2.91
C PHE A 205 -6.36 3.86 -2.50
N LYS A 206 -7.56 3.43 -2.08
CA LYS A 206 -8.58 4.26 -1.46
C LYS A 206 -9.23 3.49 -0.33
N GLY A 207 -9.27 4.07 0.86
CA GLY A 207 -9.90 3.45 2.02
C GLY A 207 -10.43 4.50 2.99
N ASP A 208 -11.64 4.28 3.51
CA ASP A 208 -12.20 5.11 4.57
C ASP A 208 -11.60 4.71 5.92
N TRP A 209 -11.31 5.69 6.80
CA TRP A 209 -10.86 5.40 8.16
C TRP A 209 -11.90 4.60 8.93
N LYS A 210 -11.48 3.60 9.68
CA LYS A 210 -12.35 2.93 10.66
C LYS A 210 -12.85 3.91 11.71
N TYR A 211 -11.99 4.83 12.15
CA TYR A 211 -12.29 5.91 13.07
C TYR A 211 -12.05 7.23 12.34
N GLN A 212 -13.09 7.78 11.73
CA GLN A 212 -12.99 8.99 10.92
C GLN A 212 -12.68 10.22 11.79
N PHE A 213 -12.00 11.19 11.19
CA PHE A 213 -11.80 12.50 11.81
C PHE A 213 -13.10 13.32 11.69
N ASP A 214 -13.58 13.89 12.81
CA ASP A 214 -14.72 14.82 12.75
C ASP A 214 -14.24 16.17 12.16
N ALA A 215 -14.84 16.55 11.04
CA ALA A 215 -14.51 17.82 10.38
C ALA A 215 -14.67 19.05 11.27
N LYS A 216 -15.50 18.97 12.33
CA LYS A 216 -15.64 20.04 13.33
C LYS A 216 -14.39 20.21 14.19
N ASN A 217 -13.56 19.16 14.30
CA ASN A 217 -12.30 19.17 15.03
C ASN A 217 -11.10 19.53 14.14
N THR A 218 -11.31 19.71 12.83
CA THR A 218 -10.28 20.20 11.89
C THR A 218 -10.09 21.69 12.09
N ARG A 219 -8.85 22.13 12.32
CA ARG A 219 -8.53 23.53 12.56
C ARG A 219 -7.22 23.95 11.88
N ASP A 220 -7.06 25.26 11.72
CA ASP A 220 -5.82 25.82 11.19
C ASP A 220 -4.73 25.71 12.24
N GLU A 221 -3.61 25.07 11.88
CA GLU A 221 -2.42 24.96 12.72
C GLU A 221 -1.16 25.19 11.89
N THR A 222 -0.04 25.39 12.58
CA THR A 222 1.26 25.56 11.94
C THR A 222 1.99 24.22 11.87
N PHE A 223 2.32 23.77 10.68
CA PHE A 223 3.25 22.68 10.43
C PHE A 223 4.68 23.26 10.40
N LYS A 224 5.57 22.71 11.21
CA LYS A 224 6.96 23.18 11.33
C LYS A 224 7.85 22.43 10.35
N LEU A 225 8.31 23.08 9.30
CA LEU A 225 9.24 22.48 8.30
C LEU A 225 10.64 22.24 8.91
N GLU A 226 11.45 21.39 8.26
CA GLU A 226 12.83 21.08 8.71
C GLU A 226 13.72 22.33 8.82
N ASN A 227 13.53 23.33 7.96
CA ASN A 227 14.26 24.61 8.01
C ASN A 227 13.78 25.56 9.13
N GLY A 228 12.85 25.10 9.99
CA GLY A 228 12.30 25.85 11.10
C GLY A 228 11.17 26.83 10.74
N SER A 229 10.87 27.03 9.44
CA SER A 229 9.74 27.87 9.03
C SER A 229 8.40 27.17 9.28
N GLY A 230 7.35 27.98 9.49
CA GLY A 230 5.98 27.47 9.69
C GLY A 230 5.15 27.54 8.42
N LYS A 231 4.36 26.49 8.16
CA LYS A 231 3.37 26.45 7.09
C LYS A 231 1.97 26.22 7.66
N PRO A 232 0.94 27.00 7.28
CA PRO A 232 -0.42 26.75 7.70
C PRO A 232 -0.95 25.44 7.07
N VAL A 233 -1.60 24.62 7.89
CA VAL A 233 -2.23 23.37 7.47
C VAL A 233 -3.60 23.22 8.13
N LYS A 234 -4.50 22.46 7.52
CA LYS A 234 -5.73 21.98 8.15
C LYS A 234 -5.40 20.72 8.95
N MET A 235 -5.24 20.85 10.26
CA MET A 235 -4.93 19.74 11.16
C MET A 235 -6.22 19.06 11.61
N MET A 236 -6.39 17.81 11.25
CA MET A 236 -7.51 16.95 11.62
C MET A 236 -7.20 16.25 12.95
N TYR A 237 -8.21 16.03 13.79
CA TYR A 237 -8.04 15.35 15.08
C TYR A 237 -9.05 14.23 15.26
N ALA A 238 -8.53 13.07 15.66
CA ALA A 238 -9.34 11.91 16.06
C ALA A 238 -8.82 11.34 17.40
N LYS A 239 -9.73 10.88 18.24
CA LYS A 239 -9.41 10.20 19.50
C LYS A 239 -10.10 8.86 19.54
N SER A 240 -9.33 7.79 19.65
CA SER A 240 -9.84 6.41 19.72
C SER A 240 -8.79 5.49 20.35
N SER A 241 -9.14 4.20 20.48
CA SER A 241 -8.17 3.16 20.77
C SER A 241 -7.38 2.84 19.51
N PHE A 242 -6.13 3.28 19.49
CA PHE A 242 -5.20 3.04 18.38
C PHE A 242 -4.01 2.22 18.87
N LYS A 243 -3.52 1.35 18.02
CA LYS A 243 -2.23 0.69 18.21
C LYS A 243 -1.13 1.75 18.13
N ASN A 244 -0.28 1.82 19.16
CA ASN A 244 0.74 2.86 19.25
C ASN A 244 2.00 2.38 19.96
N PHE A 245 3.11 3.05 19.70
CA PHE A 245 4.41 2.75 20.30
C PHE A 245 5.20 4.05 20.47
N SER A 246 5.96 4.14 21.55
CA SER A 246 6.80 5.30 21.84
C SER A 246 8.23 4.81 22.10
N ALA A 247 9.16 5.20 21.23
CA ALA A 247 10.60 5.04 21.40
C ALA A 247 11.25 6.34 21.86
N ALA A 248 12.53 6.30 22.17
CA ALA A 248 13.29 7.51 22.55
C ALA A 248 13.32 8.56 21.43
N GLY A 249 13.39 8.13 20.17
CA GLY A 249 13.56 9.02 19.00
C GLY A 249 12.32 9.28 18.17
N TYR A 250 11.22 8.54 18.37
CA TYR A 250 10.00 8.67 17.58
C TYR A 250 8.78 8.08 18.29
N ASP A 251 7.61 8.51 17.86
CA ASP A 251 6.33 7.88 18.19
C ASP A 251 5.74 7.23 16.93
N MET A 252 5.02 6.13 17.12
CA MET A 252 4.25 5.45 16.08
C MET A 252 2.78 5.33 16.47
N VAL A 253 1.90 5.46 15.50
CA VAL A 253 0.47 5.19 15.66
C VAL A 253 -0.10 4.60 14.39
N GLN A 254 -0.96 3.58 14.53
CA GLN A 254 -1.61 2.90 13.42
C GLN A 254 -3.08 3.33 13.33
N LEU A 255 -3.46 3.86 12.18
CA LEU A 255 -4.82 4.26 11.80
C LEU A 255 -5.43 3.16 10.92
N PRO A 256 -6.39 2.38 11.43
CA PRO A 256 -7.02 1.34 10.64
C PRO A 256 -8.00 1.91 9.61
N TYR A 257 -8.04 1.30 8.42
CA TYR A 257 -9.09 1.49 7.44
C TYR A 257 -10.21 0.46 7.66
N ALA A 258 -11.44 0.83 7.37
CA ALA A 258 -12.63 -0.02 7.31
C ALA A 258 -12.70 -1.13 8.39
N ASN A 259 -12.41 -2.41 8.05
CA ASN A 259 -12.40 -3.51 9.03
C ASN A 259 -11.08 -3.61 9.83
N GLY A 260 -10.05 -2.87 9.45
CA GLY A 260 -8.72 -2.86 10.09
C GLY A 260 -7.71 -3.81 9.45
N GLN A 261 -8.05 -4.45 8.33
CA GLN A 261 -7.10 -5.30 7.60
C GLN A 261 -6.03 -4.45 6.92
N PHE A 262 -6.41 -3.32 6.33
CA PHE A 262 -5.48 -2.31 5.84
C PHE A 262 -5.28 -1.20 6.88
N ASN A 263 -4.06 -0.67 6.95
CA ASN A 263 -3.71 0.33 7.97
C ASN A 263 -2.71 1.36 7.42
N MET A 264 -2.81 2.60 7.92
CA MET A 264 -1.76 3.58 7.81
C MET A 264 -1.04 3.70 9.15
N THR A 265 0.26 3.45 9.16
CA THR A 265 1.11 3.68 10.33
C THR A 265 1.87 4.99 10.14
N LEU A 266 1.72 5.92 11.09
CA LEU A 266 2.45 7.18 11.14
C LEU A 266 3.67 7.02 12.04
N LEU A 267 4.80 7.58 11.62
CA LEU A 267 6.04 7.66 12.39
C LEU A 267 6.41 9.12 12.55
N VAL A 268 6.41 9.62 13.78
CA VAL A 268 6.64 11.04 14.10
C VAL A 268 7.93 11.18 14.91
N PRO A 269 8.97 11.84 14.39
CA PRO A 269 10.21 12.04 15.14
C PRO A 269 10.01 12.92 16.36
N LYS A 270 10.78 12.65 17.44
CA LYS A 270 10.73 13.33 18.74
C LYS A 270 11.98 14.15 19.01
N GLY A 271 11.82 15.20 19.81
CA GLY A 271 12.93 16.05 20.23
C GLY A 271 13.69 16.65 19.03
N GLU A 272 14.99 16.49 19.04
CA GLU A 272 15.93 16.94 18.00
C GLU A 272 16.03 15.97 16.81
N ASN A 273 15.34 14.81 16.86
CA ASN A 273 15.41 13.84 15.78
C ASN A 273 14.68 14.38 14.54
N THR A 274 15.25 14.12 13.37
CA THR A 274 14.64 14.46 12.06
C THR A 274 13.97 13.25 11.44
N VAL A 275 13.04 13.48 10.51
CA VAL A 275 12.41 12.37 9.78
C VAL A 275 13.42 11.58 8.96
N ASN A 276 14.43 12.25 8.38
CA ASN A 276 15.49 11.61 7.62
C ASN A 276 16.33 10.67 8.49
N LYS A 277 16.78 11.16 9.65
CA LYS A 277 17.54 10.32 10.59
C LYS A 277 16.70 9.16 11.10
N MET A 278 15.45 9.43 11.50
CA MET A 278 14.53 8.39 11.94
C MET A 278 14.36 7.28 10.91
N LEU A 279 14.14 7.65 9.63
CA LEU A 279 13.98 6.66 8.54
C LEU A 279 15.29 5.93 8.20
N THR A 280 16.46 6.56 8.40
CA THR A 280 17.75 5.86 8.20
C THR A 280 17.98 4.79 9.27
N ASP A 281 17.52 5.05 10.50
CA ASP A 281 17.70 4.13 11.63
C ASP A 281 16.60 3.05 11.69
N PHE A 282 15.40 3.31 11.13
CA PHE A 282 14.23 2.43 11.19
C PHE A 282 14.29 1.34 10.11
N ASN A 283 14.12 0.08 10.49
CA ASN A 283 14.27 -1.09 9.60
C ASN A 283 13.13 -2.10 9.73
N SER A 284 13.20 -3.19 8.97
CA SER A 284 12.19 -4.26 8.99
C SER A 284 12.03 -4.93 10.36
N GLY A 285 13.10 -5.04 11.15
CA GLY A 285 13.03 -5.55 12.52
C GLY A 285 12.28 -4.61 13.47
N ASP A 286 12.40 -3.28 13.30
CA ASP A 286 11.61 -2.29 14.05
C ASP A 286 10.14 -2.35 13.65
N TRP A 287 9.87 -2.52 12.37
CA TRP A 287 8.53 -2.72 11.82
C TRP A 287 7.87 -3.97 12.44
N GLU A 288 8.55 -5.10 12.43
CA GLU A 288 8.03 -6.35 12.98
C GLU A 288 7.78 -6.25 14.48
N ARG A 289 8.67 -5.60 15.24
CA ARG A 289 8.45 -5.32 16.68
C ARG A 289 7.21 -4.46 16.93
N PHE A 290 6.98 -3.44 16.11
CA PHE A 290 5.75 -2.65 16.19
C PHE A 290 4.53 -3.52 15.86
N ARG A 291 4.61 -4.30 14.81
CA ARG A 291 3.50 -5.12 14.34
C ARG A 291 3.07 -6.17 15.34
N THR A 292 4.00 -6.83 16.02
CA THR A 292 3.73 -7.96 16.93
C THR A 292 3.68 -7.60 18.40
N GLY A 293 4.41 -6.57 18.82
CA GLY A 293 4.71 -6.30 20.23
C GLY A 293 3.92 -5.17 20.88
N THR A 294 3.00 -4.50 20.16
CA THR A 294 2.29 -3.33 20.70
C THR A 294 0.81 -3.58 20.97
N SER A 295 0.27 -2.87 21.96
CA SER A 295 -1.14 -2.89 22.32
C SER A 295 -1.85 -1.60 21.89
N GLU A 296 -3.18 -1.64 21.89
CA GLU A 296 -4.00 -0.45 21.68
C GLU A 296 -4.16 0.34 22.98
N SER A 297 -4.16 1.65 22.88
CA SER A 297 -4.51 2.56 23.96
C SER A 297 -5.28 3.78 23.44
N ASN A 298 -6.02 4.44 24.34
CA ASN A 298 -6.77 5.64 23.98
C ASN A 298 -5.81 6.80 23.75
N ILE A 299 -5.68 7.25 22.50
CA ILE A 299 -4.74 8.30 22.07
C ILE A 299 -5.44 9.28 21.13
N GLU A 300 -5.07 10.56 21.22
CA GLU A 300 -5.48 11.58 20.28
C GLU A 300 -4.42 11.72 19.17
N VAL A 301 -4.83 11.58 17.91
CA VAL A 301 -3.97 11.72 16.74
C VAL A 301 -4.31 13.02 16.01
N GLY A 302 -3.27 13.81 15.70
CA GLY A 302 -3.35 14.97 14.82
C GLY A 302 -2.64 14.67 13.49
N LEU A 303 -3.38 14.76 12.36
CA LEU A 303 -2.87 14.51 11.02
C LEU A 303 -3.27 15.65 10.09
N PRO A 304 -2.34 16.29 9.34
CA PRO A 304 -2.71 17.32 8.38
C PRO A 304 -3.52 16.73 7.22
N ARG A 305 -4.53 17.47 6.75
CA ARG A 305 -5.19 17.20 5.47
C ARG A 305 -4.29 17.67 4.34
N PHE A 306 -3.97 16.80 3.38
CA PHE A 306 -3.12 17.15 2.24
C PHE A 306 -3.30 16.21 1.06
N THR A 307 -2.79 16.62 -0.10
CA THR A 307 -2.59 15.77 -1.27
C THR A 307 -1.14 15.81 -1.70
N LEU A 308 -0.66 14.71 -2.26
CA LEU A 308 0.70 14.56 -2.75
C LEU A 308 0.68 13.80 -4.08
N GLU A 309 1.24 14.40 -5.12
CA GLU A 309 1.62 13.74 -6.36
C GLU A 309 3.14 13.58 -6.33
N TYR A 310 3.63 12.37 -6.53
CA TYR A 310 5.06 12.08 -6.49
C TYR A 310 5.48 11.28 -7.71
N SER A 311 6.62 11.64 -8.28
CA SER A 311 7.22 10.98 -9.43
C SER A 311 8.72 10.85 -9.23
N ALA A 312 9.25 9.64 -9.40
CA ALA A 312 10.68 9.37 -9.29
C ALA A 312 11.20 8.53 -10.45
N GLN A 313 12.38 8.92 -10.94
CA GLN A 313 13.21 8.07 -11.77
C GLN A 313 14.03 7.17 -10.84
N LEU A 314 13.94 5.84 -11.03
CA LEU A 314 14.46 4.87 -10.08
C LEU A 314 15.73 4.16 -10.55
N LYS A 315 16.19 4.38 -11.78
CA LYS A 315 17.40 3.72 -12.34
C LYS A 315 18.59 3.85 -11.39
N GLN A 316 18.94 5.07 -10.99
CA GLN A 316 20.08 5.31 -10.08
C GLN A 316 19.89 4.63 -8.71
N THR A 317 18.66 4.59 -8.21
CA THR A 317 18.34 3.91 -6.95
C THR A 317 18.57 2.39 -7.09
N LEU A 318 18.06 1.80 -8.18
CA LEU A 318 18.20 0.37 -8.44
C LEU A 318 19.66 -0.03 -8.72
N GLU A 319 20.43 0.82 -9.41
CA GLU A 319 21.87 0.61 -9.58
C GLU A 319 22.61 0.58 -8.24
N LYS A 320 22.24 1.46 -7.29
CA LYS A 320 22.77 1.43 -5.92
C LYS A 320 22.30 0.21 -5.11
N MET A 321 21.12 -0.32 -5.40
CA MET A 321 20.62 -1.57 -4.81
C MET A 321 21.26 -2.82 -5.44
N GLY A 322 22.14 -2.67 -6.43
CA GLY A 322 22.92 -3.75 -7.03
C GLY A 322 22.41 -4.23 -8.39
N ILE A 323 21.32 -3.66 -8.94
CA ILE A 323 20.86 -3.97 -10.29
C ILE A 323 21.62 -3.06 -11.27
N GLN A 324 22.67 -3.55 -11.87
CA GLN A 324 23.52 -2.79 -12.77
C GLN A 324 23.44 -3.30 -14.21
N LYS A 325 23.59 -4.60 -14.39
CA LYS A 325 23.69 -5.23 -15.70
C LYS A 325 22.45 -5.05 -16.55
N ALA A 326 21.26 -5.11 -15.93
CA ALA A 326 19.98 -4.88 -16.60
C ALA A 326 19.87 -3.54 -17.35
N PHE A 327 20.66 -2.53 -16.97
CA PHE A 327 20.66 -1.18 -17.53
C PHE A 327 21.74 -0.94 -18.58
N THR A 328 22.44 -1.99 -19.01
CA THR A 328 23.54 -1.93 -19.98
C THR A 328 23.28 -2.84 -21.18
N SER A 329 24.05 -2.66 -22.24
CA SER A 329 24.01 -3.56 -23.41
C SER A 329 24.47 -5.00 -23.11
N ALA A 330 25.01 -5.25 -21.91
CA ALA A 330 25.37 -6.58 -21.44
C ALA A 330 24.23 -7.28 -20.67
N ALA A 331 23.03 -6.72 -20.66
CA ALA A 331 21.87 -7.32 -20.00
C ALA A 331 21.49 -8.66 -20.65
N GLU A 332 21.26 -9.65 -19.81
CA GLU A 332 20.91 -11.01 -20.24
C GLU A 332 19.40 -11.18 -20.11
N LEU A 333 18.68 -10.73 -21.14
CA LEU A 333 17.21 -10.74 -21.22
C LEU A 333 16.71 -11.76 -22.29
N GLY A 334 17.45 -12.84 -22.46
CA GLY A 334 17.22 -13.85 -23.47
C GLY A 334 15.89 -14.59 -23.35
N LYS A 335 15.22 -14.57 -22.18
CA LYS A 335 13.88 -15.15 -22.06
C LYS A 335 12.77 -14.24 -22.62
N ILE A 336 13.07 -12.96 -22.86
CA ILE A 336 12.12 -12.01 -23.51
C ILE A 336 12.18 -12.15 -25.02
N HIS A 337 13.39 -12.12 -25.61
CA HIS A 337 13.63 -12.19 -27.04
C HIS A 337 14.87 -13.05 -27.34
N ALA A 338 14.89 -13.73 -28.48
CA ALA A 338 15.93 -14.73 -28.77
C ALA A 338 17.29 -14.10 -29.14
N THR A 339 17.30 -12.98 -29.82
CA THR A 339 18.51 -12.42 -30.48
C THR A 339 18.66 -10.91 -30.34
N ALA A 340 17.73 -10.18 -29.73
CA ALA A 340 17.86 -8.76 -29.56
C ALA A 340 18.69 -8.43 -28.32
N ASP A 341 19.64 -7.51 -28.46
CA ASP A 341 20.37 -6.89 -27.34
C ASP A 341 19.42 -5.95 -26.60
N LEU A 342 18.71 -6.47 -25.61
CA LEU A 342 17.76 -5.71 -24.81
C LEU A 342 18.42 -5.17 -23.54
N PHE A 343 18.03 -3.99 -23.12
CA PHE A 343 18.34 -3.46 -21.80
C PHE A 343 17.18 -2.60 -21.28
N VAL A 344 17.17 -2.37 -19.98
CA VAL A 344 16.18 -1.49 -19.35
C VAL A 344 16.67 -0.05 -19.47
N ASP A 345 15.96 0.77 -20.24
CA ASP A 345 16.32 2.16 -20.44
C ASP A 345 16.00 3.03 -19.22
N PHE A 346 14.80 2.90 -18.67
CA PHE A 346 14.38 3.63 -17.49
C PHE A 346 13.45 2.80 -16.59
N VAL A 347 13.42 3.15 -15.32
CA VAL A 347 12.40 2.72 -14.37
C VAL A 347 11.84 3.97 -13.70
N LYS A 348 10.53 4.14 -13.77
CA LYS A 348 9.82 5.30 -13.23
C LYS A 348 8.66 4.83 -12.37
N GLN A 349 8.43 5.53 -11.27
CA GLN A 349 7.23 5.33 -10.47
C GLN A 349 6.52 6.66 -10.27
N ASP A 350 5.21 6.66 -10.53
CA ASP A 350 4.30 7.76 -10.26
C ASP A 350 3.30 7.29 -9.20
N THR A 351 3.08 8.09 -8.16
CA THR A 351 2.16 7.79 -7.07
C THR A 351 1.32 8.99 -6.70
N PHE A 352 0.17 8.73 -6.12
CA PHE A 352 -0.75 9.74 -5.61
C PHE A 352 -1.19 9.37 -4.19
N LEU A 353 -1.26 10.36 -3.30
CA LEU A 353 -1.79 10.24 -1.95
C LEU A 353 -2.71 11.42 -1.66
N GLY A 354 -3.96 11.16 -1.31
CA GLY A 354 -4.88 12.15 -0.77
C GLY A 354 -5.33 11.72 0.62
N ILE A 355 -5.22 12.58 1.61
CA ILE A 355 -5.62 12.34 2.99
C ILE A 355 -6.60 13.41 3.42
N ASP A 356 -7.78 13.00 3.87
CA ASP A 356 -8.80 13.85 4.45
C ASP A 356 -9.48 13.21 5.68
N GLU A 357 -10.52 13.85 6.20
CA GLU A 357 -11.23 13.45 7.41
C GLU A 357 -11.91 12.08 7.30
N LYS A 358 -12.20 11.61 6.09
CA LYS A 358 -12.89 10.34 5.83
C LYS A 358 -11.94 9.18 5.61
N GLY A 359 -10.78 9.47 5.01
CA GLY A 359 -9.86 8.41 4.65
C GLY A 359 -8.71 8.85 3.76
N THR A 360 -8.17 7.89 3.05
CA THR A 360 -7.28 8.10 1.93
C THR A 360 -8.13 8.13 0.66
N GLU A 361 -8.12 9.26 -0.04
CA GLU A 361 -8.91 9.53 -1.25
C GLU A 361 -10.44 9.39 -1.09
N ALA A 362 -11.05 10.05 -0.11
CA ALA A 362 -12.49 9.97 0.17
C ALA A 362 -13.34 10.95 -0.67
N ALA A 363 -14.52 10.47 -1.11
CA ALA A 363 -15.60 11.27 -1.64
C ALA A 363 -16.72 11.47 -0.57
N ALA A 364 -17.49 12.55 -0.64
CA ALA A 364 -18.40 12.99 0.42
C ALA A 364 -19.50 11.97 0.78
N VAL A 365 -19.49 11.45 2.00
CA VAL A 365 -20.61 10.76 2.67
C VAL A 365 -20.67 11.21 4.13
N THR A 366 -21.88 11.31 4.68
CA THR A 366 -22.14 11.81 6.04
C THR A 366 -21.80 10.77 7.10
N SER A 367 -21.00 11.12 8.10
CA SER A 367 -20.56 10.22 9.18
C SER A 367 -21.22 10.56 10.51
N ILE A 368 -21.55 9.56 11.31
CA ILE A 368 -22.05 9.69 12.69
C ILE A 368 -20.88 9.33 13.61
N GLY A 369 -20.33 10.33 14.31
CA GLY A 369 -19.27 10.13 15.31
C GLY A 369 -19.84 9.65 16.66
N ILE A 370 -19.32 8.56 17.20
CA ILE A 370 -19.61 8.11 18.57
C ILE A 370 -18.41 8.51 19.44
N GLY A 371 -18.61 9.46 20.34
CA GLY A 371 -17.59 9.90 21.29
C GLY A 371 -17.60 9.06 22.57
N VAL A 372 -16.43 8.58 23.01
CA VAL A 372 -16.24 7.94 24.32
C VAL A 372 -15.49 8.92 25.23
N THR A 373 -16.10 9.27 26.36
CA THR A 373 -15.46 10.07 27.41
C THR A 373 -14.69 9.14 28.36
N SER A 374 -13.37 9.09 28.25
CA SER A 374 -12.50 8.45 29.24
C SER A 374 -11.52 9.44 29.82
N VAL A 375 -11.46 9.50 31.17
CA VAL A 375 -10.56 10.36 31.93
C VAL A 375 -9.27 9.56 32.21
N GLY A 376 -8.25 9.74 31.37
CA GLY A 376 -6.89 9.26 31.58
C GLY A 376 -5.91 10.30 31.02
N PRO A 377 -4.59 10.21 31.29
CA PRO A 377 -3.63 11.12 30.70
C PRO A 377 -3.78 11.08 29.18
N ASN A 378 -4.11 12.22 28.56
CA ASN A 378 -4.30 12.34 27.12
C ASN A 378 -2.95 12.19 26.42
N GLN A 379 -2.58 10.96 26.09
CA GLN A 379 -1.45 10.74 25.19
C GLN A 379 -1.86 11.24 23.80
N LYS A 380 -0.94 11.99 23.16
CA LYS A 380 -1.20 12.66 21.89
C LYS A 380 -0.03 12.48 20.96
N ILE A 381 -0.29 12.09 19.73
CA ILE A 381 0.68 12.06 18.63
C ILE A 381 0.18 13.01 17.55
N VAL A 382 0.99 14.03 17.20
CA VAL A 382 0.60 15.06 16.23
C VAL A 382 1.66 15.19 15.16
N CYS A 383 1.24 15.00 13.91
CA CYS A 383 2.05 15.21 12.71
C CYS A 383 2.14 16.70 12.35
N ASN A 384 2.67 17.53 13.27
CA ASN A 384 2.86 18.98 13.07
C ASN A 384 4.28 19.36 12.64
N ARG A 385 5.07 18.37 12.26
CA ARG A 385 6.44 18.43 11.76
C ARG A 385 6.66 17.32 10.76
N PRO A 386 7.76 17.28 9.98
CA PRO A 386 8.05 16.19 9.06
C PRO A 386 7.90 14.81 9.71
N PHE A 387 7.18 13.94 9.04
CA PHE A 387 6.84 12.59 9.52
C PHE A 387 6.91 11.57 8.38
N ALA A 388 6.91 10.31 8.72
CA ALA A 388 6.80 9.23 7.76
C ALA A 388 5.48 8.48 7.90
N LEU A 389 5.09 7.77 6.84
CA LEU A 389 3.92 6.91 6.83
C LEU A 389 4.19 5.60 6.08
N ILE A 390 3.49 4.56 6.51
CA ILE A 390 3.49 3.24 5.87
C ILE A 390 2.03 2.80 5.72
N ILE A 391 1.61 2.44 4.50
CA ILE A 391 0.32 1.79 4.27
C ILE A 391 0.59 0.30 4.05
N SER A 392 -0.05 -0.55 4.84
CA SER A 392 0.17 -2.00 4.85
C SER A 392 -1.11 -2.80 4.96
N GLU A 393 -1.04 -4.06 4.55
CA GLU A 393 -2.06 -5.08 4.80
C GLU A 393 -1.53 -6.02 5.91
N ASN A 394 -2.40 -6.34 6.89
CA ASN A 394 -1.99 -6.99 8.13
C ASN A 394 -1.77 -8.50 8.02
N THR A 395 -2.56 -9.21 7.21
CA THR A 395 -2.57 -10.69 7.22
C THR A 395 -1.40 -11.26 6.41
N SER A 396 -1.07 -10.65 5.28
CA SER A 396 0.14 -10.94 4.50
C SER A 396 1.38 -10.21 5.02
N ASN A 397 1.21 -9.24 5.93
CA ASN A 397 2.27 -8.32 6.35
C ASN A 397 2.91 -7.54 5.19
N THR A 398 2.13 -7.25 4.14
CA THR A 398 2.64 -6.60 2.94
C THR A 398 2.62 -5.08 3.07
N ILE A 399 3.75 -4.43 2.83
CA ILE A 399 3.86 -2.96 2.72
C ILE A 399 3.47 -2.54 1.30
N LEU A 400 2.39 -1.77 1.19
CA LEU A 400 1.86 -1.27 -0.08
C LEU A 400 2.53 0.05 -0.49
N PHE A 401 2.62 0.99 0.45
CA PHE A 401 3.22 2.30 0.26
C PHE A 401 4.06 2.72 1.45
N MET A 402 5.08 3.50 1.17
CA MET A 402 5.90 4.17 2.17
C MET A 402 6.16 5.61 1.75
N GLY A 403 6.27 6.51 2.73
CA GLY A 403 6.53 7.91 2.42
C GLY A 403 7.15 8.71 3.56
N ARG A 404 7.82 9.78 3.15
CA ARG A 404 8.30 10.87 3.99
C ARG A 404 7.59 12.15 3.58
N ILE A 405 6.90 12.78 4.52
CA ILE A 405 6.15 14.01 4.32
C ILE A 405 6.90 15.15 5.00
N ASN A 406 7.70 15.84 4.23
CA ASN A 406 8.44 17.04 4.68
C ASN A 406 7.58 18.30 4.57
N ASN A 407 6.67 18.33 3.60
CA ASN A 407 5.86 19.48 3.30
C ASN A 407 4.46 19.03 2.83
N PRO A 408 3.46 18.95 3.71
CA PRO A 408 2.09 18.64 3.34
C PRO A 408 1.47 19.80 2.54
N GLU A 409 1.04 19.54 1.31
CA GLU A 409 0.37 20.53 0.46
C GLU A 409 -1.14 20.33 0.52
N SER A 410 -1.89 21.37 0.87
CA SER A 410 -3.34 21.41 0.70
C SER A 410 -3.66 21.97 -0.69
N LYS A 411 -4.22 21.15 -1.57
CA LYS A 411 -4.89 21.65 -2.78
C LYS A 411 -6.32 22.04 -2.49
#